data_593a353fd1890da11f3530db1d118253
#
_entry.id   593a353fd1890da11f3530db1d118253
#
_cell.length_a   1.000
_cell.length_b   1.000
_cell.length_c   1.000
_cell.angle_alpha   90.00
_cell.angle_beta   90.00
_cell.angle_gamma   90.00
#
_symmetry.space_group_name_H-M   'P 1'
#
loop_
_entity.id
_entity.type
_entity.pdbx_description
1 polymer ?
#
loop_
_entity_poly.entity_id
_entity_poly.type
_entity_poly.pdbx_seq_one_letter_code
_entity_poly.pdbx_strand_id
1 'polypeptide(L)'
;MNRRQELLGRLERVGPGLRRRLGESERHADFLARFGGVTLYQVGALRHLVKHGPLTMNELAARMEISPSSATQLVDRLVHHGLVVRNPDPDDRRVLRVAVSGPAFDAVRDFEKVTSQRLETLVAPLTDDELEVLASLAERIAADAAAIPGGATHDVPAGRA
;
A
#
# COMPACT_ATOMS: atom_id res chain seq x y z
N MET A 1 -22.23 -26.92 14.41
CA MET A 1 -21.52 -25.81 13.77
C MET A 1 -20.41 -25.35 14.72
N ASN A 2 -19.15 -25.37 14.29
CA ASN A 2 -18.01 -25.04 15.16
C ASN A 2 -18.01 -23.52 15.39
N ARG A 3 -17.70 -23.07 16.62
CA ARG A 3 -17.59 -21.65 17.02
C ARG A 3 -16.76 -20.80 16.02
N ARG A 4 -15.69 -21.40 15.46
CA ARG A 4 -14.87 -20.76 14.44
C ARG A 4 -15.65 -20.44 13.15
N GLN A 5 -16.51 -21.34 12.68
CA GLN A 5 -17.36 -21.13 11.51
C GLN A 5 -18.40 -20.04 11.73
N GLU A 6 -18.95 -19.96 12.94
CA GLU A 6 -19.87 -18.89 13.33
C GLU A 6 -19.16 -17.52 13.29
N LEU A 7 -17.95 -17.42 13.85
CA LEU A 7 -17.14 -16.20 13.85
C LEU A 7 -16.74 -15.77 12.44
N LEU A 8 -16.33 -16.72 11.58
CA LEU A 8 -16.04 -16.44 10.17
C LEU A 8 -17.28 -15.89 9.45
N GLY A 9 -18.44 -16.48 9.65
CA GLY A 9 -19.70 -15.97 9.09
C GLY A 9 -20.07 -14.56 9.61
N ARG A 10 -19.69 -14.21 10.84
CA ARG A 10 -19.83 -12.81 11.34
C ARG A 10 -18.90 -11.85 10.62
N LEU A 11 -17.62 -12.22 10.43
CA LEU A 11 -16.64 -11.41 9.70
C LEU A 11 -17.03 -11.23 8.22
N GLU A 12 -17.53 -12.28 7.58
CA GLU A 12 -18.02 -12.20 6.20
C GLU A 12 -19.20 -11.23 6.05
N ARG A 13 -20.12 -11.19 7.01
CA ARG A 13 -21.27 -10.27 6.98
C ARG A 13 -20.86 -8.79 7.15
N VAL A 14 -19.87 -8.52 8.00
CA VAL A 14 -19.41 -7.13 8.23
C VAL A 14 -18.35 -6.68 7.22
N GLY A 15 -17.67 -7.64 6.57
CA GLY A 15 -16.56 -7.40 5.65
C GLY A 15 -16.88 -6.41 4.53
N PRO A 16 -18.01 -6.50 3.80
CA PRO A 16 -18.36 -5.52 2.76
C PRO A 16 -18.53 -4.10 3.30
N GLY A 17 -19.17 -3.95 4.46
CA GLY A 17 -19.32 -2.65 5.11
C GLY A 17 -17.99 -2.07 5.58
N LEU A 18 -17.12 -2.91 6.11
CA LEU A 18 -15.78 -2.53 6.53
C LEU A 18 -14.90 -2.12 5.34
N ARG A 19 -14.88 -2.91 4.26
CA ARG A 19 -14.18 -2.56 3.02
C ARG A 19 -14.64 -1.23 2.45
N ARG A 20 -15.96 -1.00 2.39
CA ARG A 20 -16.51 0.27 1.92
C ARG A 20 -16.07 1.45 2.80
N ARG A 21 -16.00 1.28 4.10
CA ARG A 21 -15.53 2.32 5.03
C ARG A 21 -14.02 2.55 4.98
N LEU A 22 -13.23 1.48 4.73
CA LEU A 22 -11.77 1.55 4.66
C LEU A 22 -11.23 1.90 3.27
N GLY A 23 -11.85 1.41 2.20
CA GLY A 23 -11.20 1.35 0.90
C GLY A 23 -11.87 2.03 -0.29
N GLU A 24 -13.16 2.24 -0.26
CA GLU A 24 -13.88 2.76 -1.44
C GLU A 24 -14.42 4.16 -1.17
N SER A 25 -13.52 5.12 -0.99
CA SER A 25 -13.96 6.50 -1.12
C SER A 25 -13.71 6.97 -2.55
N GLU A 26 -14.59 7.82 -3.03
CA GLU A 26 -14.40 8.58 -4.26
C GLU A 26 -12.99 9.17 -4.35
N ARG A 27 -12.42 9.66 -3.24
CA ARG A 27 -11.06 10.21 -3.18
C ARG A 27 -9.94 9.17 -3.40
N HIS A 28 -10.15 7.89 -3.02
CA HIS A 28 -9.23 6.81 -3.37
C HIS A 28 -9.29 6.51 -4.86
N ALA A 29 -10.50 6.42 -5.40
CA ALA A 29 -10.72 6.25 -6.84
C ALA A 29 -10.16 7.45 -7.62
N ASP A 30 -10.41 8.67 -7.14
CA ASP A 30 -9.89 9.91 -7.74
C ASP A 30 -8.36 9.96 -7.70
N PHE A 31 -7.72 9.55 -6.57
CA PHE A 31 -6.28 9.44 -6.49
C PHE A 31 -5.72 8.45 -7.51
N LEU A 32 -6.29 7.24 -7.56
CA LEU A 32 -5.85 6.20 -8.50
C LEU A 32 -6.11 6.62 -9.95
N ALA A 33 -7.24 7.25 -10.25
CA ALA A 33 -7.60 7.75 -11.57
C ALA A 33 -6.69 8.91 -12.03
N ARG A 34 -6.37 9.85 -11.11
CA ARG A 34 -5.49 10.99 -11.38
C ARG A 34 -4.11 10.57 -11.86
N PHE A 35 -3.63 9.41 -11.42
CA PHE A 35 -2.32 8.86 -11.77
C PHE A 35 -2.38 7.67 -12.73
N GLY A 36 -3.44 7.59 -13.55
CA GLY A 36 -3.51 6.64 -14.65
C GLY A 36 -3.72 5.18 -14.24
N GLY A 37 -4.46 4.93 -13.15
CA GLY A 37 -4.79 3.57 -12.73
C GLY A 37 -3.70 2.88 -11.91
N VAL A 38 -2.99 3.64 -11.08
CA VAL A 38 -1.99 3.10 -10.14
C VAL A 38 -2.65 2.08 -9.21
N THR A 39 -2.01 0.94 -8.99
CA THR A 39 -2.50 -0.08 -8.06
C THR A 39 -2.19 0.29 -6.60
N LEU A 40 -2.93 -0.27 -5.64
CA LEU A 40 -2.64 -0.09 -4.21
C LEU A 40 -1.21 -0.53 -3.84
N TYR A 41 -0.69 -1.53 -4.54
CA TYR A 41 0.67 -2.00 -4.38
C TYR A 41 1.70 -0.93 -4.79
N GLN A 42 1.46 -0.25 -5.91
CA GLN A 42 2.26 0.88 -6.38
C GLN A 42 2.18 2.07 -5.42
N VAL A 43 1.00 2.33 -4.85
CA VAL A 43 0.83 3.33 -3.78
C VAL A 43 1.66 2.97 -2.56
N GLY A 44 1.75 1.68 -2.19
CA GLY A 44 2.62 1.19 -1.12
C GLY A 44 4.08 1.59 -1.32
N ALA A 45 4.62 1.41 -2.54
CA ALA A 45 5.99 1.83 -2.86
C ALA A 45 6.18 3.35 -2.74
N LEU A 46 5.22 4.15 -3.24
CA LEU A 46 5.26 5.61 -3.10
C LEU A 46 5.27 6.05 -1.63
N ARG A 47 4.49 5.38 -0.78
CA ARG A 47 4.47 5.65 0.67
C ARG A 47 5.82 5.38 1.32
N HIS A 48 6.49 4.28 0.98
CA HIS A 48 7.84 4.00 1.46
C HIS A 48 8.83 5.09 1.04
N LEU A 49 8.75 5.55 -0.21
CA LEU A 49 9.61 6.62 -0.72
C LEU A 49 9.32 7.98 -0.08
N VAL A 50 8.05 8.31 0.20
CA VAL A 50 7.68 9.53 0.92
C VAL A 50 8.19 9.50 2.35
N LYS A 51 8.04 8.36 3.03
CA LYS A 51 8.38 8.19 4.45
C LYS A 51 9.91 8.18 4.69
N HIS A 52 10.66 7.54 3.80
CA HIS A 52 12.10 7.28 4.02
C HIS A 52 13.02 8.11 3.11
N GLY A 53 12.45 8.92 2.21
CA GLY A 53 13.22 9.66 1.21
C GLY A 53 13.68 8.78 0.04
N PRO A 54 14.65 9.26 -0.75
CA PRO A 54 15.18 8.52 -1.89
C PRO A 54 15.83 7.20 -1.46
N LEU A 55 15.40 6.09 -2.06
CA LEU A 55 15.89 4.74 -1.78
C LEU A 55 16.59 4.13 -3.01
N THR A 56 17.58 3.30 -2.78
CA THR A 56 18.13 2.41 -3.82
C THR A 56 17.11 1.31 -4.16
N MET A 57 17.30 0.64 -5.30
CA MET A 57 16.43 -0.46 -5.71
C MET A 57 16.41 -1.60 -4.67
N ASN A 58 17.57 -1.90 -4.07
CA ASN A 58 17.67 -2.95 -3.07
C ASN A 58 16.98 -2.56 -1.75
N GLU A 59 17.13 -1.31 -1.31
CA GLU A 59 16.42 -0.79 -0.12
C GLU A 59 14.90 -0.80 -0.32
N LEU A 60 14.43 -0.40 -1.50
CA LEU A 60 13.00 -0.44 -1.81
C LEU A 60 12.48 -1.89 -1.88
N ALA A 61 13.23 -2.79 -2.54
CA ALA A 61 12.90 -4.20 -2.62
C ALA A 61 12.76 -4.85 -1.23
N ALA A 62 13.73 -4.59 -0.34
CA ALA A 62 13.72 -5.09 1.03
C ALA A 62 12.51 -4.57 1.82
N ARG A 63 12.16 -3.27 1.70
CA ARG A 63 11.02 -2.67 2.41
C ARG A 63 9.66 -3.14 1.89
N MET A 64 9.61 -3.49 0.61
CA MET A 64 8.42 -4.03 -0.04
C MET A 64 8.34 -5.56 0.07
N GLU A 65 9.36 -6.21 0.65
CA GLU A 65 9.49 -7.68 0.77
C GLU A 65 9.36 -8.40 -0.58
N ILE A 66 10.01 -7.83 -1.62
CA ILE A 66 9.99 -8.36 -2.98
C ILE A 66 11.39 -8.60 -3.54
N SER A 67 11.45 -9.31 -4.66
CA SER A 67 12.70 -9.49 -5.37
C SER A 67 13.19 -8.17 -6.01
N PRO A 68 14.51 -7.99 -6.18
CA PRO A 68 15.07 -6.83 -6.89
C PRO A 68 14.51 -6.68 -8.33
N SER A 69 14.23 -7.77 -9.01
CA SER A 69 13.62 -7.77 -10.35
C SER A 69 12.19 -7.24 -10.31
N SER A 70 11.39 -7.64 -9.31
CA SER A 70 10.04 -7.13 -9.11
C SER A 70 10.06 -5.64 -8.75
N ALA A 71 11.01 -5.20 -7.91
CA ALA A 71 11.18 -3.79 -7.59
C ALA A 71 11.53 -2.96 -8.84
N THR A 72 12.38 -3.50 -9.73
CA THR A 72 12.72 -2.84 -10.99
C THR A 72 11.47 -2.63 -11.86
N GLN A 73 10.67 -3.69 -12.06
CA GLN A 73 9.43 -3.59 -12.85
C GLN A 73 8.41 -2.63 -12.22
N LEU A 74 8.30 -2.64 -10.89
CA LEU A 74 7.44 -1.73 -10.15
C LEU A 74 7.87 -0.27 -10.38
N VAL A 75 9.16 0.02 -10.22
CA VAL A 75 9.71 1.36 -10.41
C VAL A 75 9.61 1.81 -11.88
N ASP A 76 9.81 0.91 -12.85
CA ASP A 76 9.65 1.24 -14.28
C ASP A 76 8.23 1.71 -14.58
N ARG A 77 7.22 1.04 -14.03
CA ARG A 77 5.82 1.46 -14.15
C ARG A 77 5.58 2.82 -13.49
N LEU A 78 6.12 3.05 -12.29
CA LEU A 78 5.98 4.33 -11.59
C LEU A 78 6.70 5.48 -12.33
N VAL A 79 7.85 5.23 -12.95
CA VAL A 79 8.53 6.19 -13.84
C VAL A 79 7.67 6.49 -15.05
N HIS A 80 7.10 5.46 -15.69
CA HIS A 80 6.20 5.62 -16.84
C HIS A 80 4.99 6.51 -16.51
N HIS A 81 4.46 6.40 -15.31
CA HIS A 81 3.38 7.28 -14.82
C HIS A 81 3.87 8.65 -14.31
N GLY A 82 5.17 8.94 -14.38
CA GLY A 82 5.74 10.21 -13.90
C GLY A 82 5.68 10.41 -12.37
N LEU A 83 5.49 9.32 -11.61
CA LEU A 83 5.31 9.35 -10.16
C LEU A 83 6.62 9.30 -9.39
N VAL A 84 7.66 8.72 -9.99
CA VAL A 84 9.00 8.66 -9.43
C VAL A 84 10.04 9.05 -10.46
N VAL A 85 11.19 9.47 -9.97
CA VAL A 85 12.39 9.79 -10.76
C VAL A 85 13.56 8.97 -10.25
N ARG A 86 14.51 8.65 -11.13
CA ARG A 86 15.78 8.02 -10.78
C ARG A 86 16.87 9.08 -10.83
N ASN A 87 17.55 9.29 -9.72
CA ASN A 87 18.63 10.24 -9.60
C ASN A 87 19.93 9.49 -9.22
N PRO A 88 21.09 9.91 -9.71
CA PRO A 88 22.37 9.44 -9.19
C PRO A 88 22.47 9.74 -7.69
N ASP A 89 23.04 8.82 -6.94
CA ASP A 89 23.38 9.04 -5.53
C ASP A 89 24.41 10.17 -5.42
N PRO A 90 24.28 11.11 -4.47
CA PRO A 90 25.21 12.21 -4.31
C PRO A 90 26.63 11.76 -3.97
N ASP A 91 26.78 10.64 -3.26
CA ASP A 91 28.08 10.13 -2.79
C ASP A 91 28.71 9.13 -3.77
N ASP A 92 27.88 8.34 -4.48
CA ASP A 92 28.33 7.42 -5.53
C ASP A 92 27.43 7.46 -6.76
N ARG A 93 27.86 8.15 -7.80
CA ARG A 93 27.12 8.30 -9.06
C ARG A 93 26.82 7.00 -9.81
N ARG A 94 27.44 5.87 -9.42
CA ARG A 94 27.16 4.54 -9.98
C ARG A 94 25.87 3.97 -9.40
N VAL A 95 25.45 4.48 -8.26
CA VAL A 95 24.21 4.07 -7.58
C VAL A 95 23.08 5.00 -8.00
N LEU A 96 21.94 4.41 -8.33
CA LEU A 96 20.71 5.16 -8.60
C LEU A 96 19.77 5.06 -7.41
N ARG A 97 19.25 6.23 -7.00
CA ARG A 97 18.17 6.34 -6.02
C ARG A 97 16.86 6.69 -6.70
N VAL A 98 15.80 6.05 -6.24
CA VAL A 98 14.42 6.33 -6.64
C VAL A 98 13.81 7.32 -5.66
N ALA A 99 13.25 8.39 -6.17
CA ALA A 99 12.56 9.41 -5.39
C ALA A 99 11.17 9.69 -5.96
N VAL A 100 10.23 10.07 -5.12
CA VAL A 100 8.91 10.51 -5.57
C VAL A 100 9.05 11.84 -6.30
N SER A 101 8.34 12.01 -7.44
CA SER A 101 8.29 13.29 -8.14
C SER A 101 7.54 14.35 -7.33
N GLY A 102 7.86 15.64 -7.49
CA GLY A 102 7.23 16.72 -6.71
C GLY A 102 5.69 16.66 -6.72
N PRO A 103 5.05 16.59 -7.89
CA PRO A 103 3.57 16.51 -7.95
C PRO A 103 2.98 15.27 -7.30
N ALA A 104 3.71 14.13 -7.34
CA ALA A 104 3.25 12.90 -6.71
C ALA A 104 3.45 12.92 -5.19
N PHE A 105 4.46 13.62 -4.70
CA PHE A 105 4.77 13.72 -3.27
C PHE A 105 3.59 14.30 -2.48
N ASP A 106 3.07 15.45 -2.90
CA ASP A 106 1.96 16.10 -2.23
C ASP A 106 0.69 15.23 -2.29
N ALA A 107 0.42 14.64 -3.44
CA ALA A 107 -0.74 13.78 -3.61
C ALA A 107 -0.69 12.50 -2.73
N VAL A 108 0.48 11.89 -2.58
CA VAL A 108 0.67 10.73 -1.69
C VAL A 108 0.50 11.14 -0.23
N ARG A 109 1.05 12.29 0.18
CA ARG A 109 0.85 12.82 1.54
C ARG A 109 -0.62 13.10 1.86
N ASP A 110 -1.34 13.71 0.92
CA ASP A 110 -2.76 13.98 1.09
C ASP A 110 -3.56 12.68 1.19
N PHE A 111 -3.22 11.70 0.36
CA PHE A 111 -3.80 10.36 0.43
C PHE A 111 -3.55 9.69 1.79
N GLU A 112 -2.33 9.73 2.30
CA GLU A 112 -1.99 9.19 3.63
C GLU A 112 -2.78 9.88 4.73
N LYS A 113 -2.85 11.20 4.72
CA LYS A 113 -3.61 11.98 5.70
C LYS A 113 -5.09 11.57 5.71
N VAL A 114 -5.71 11.49 4.54
CA VAL A 114 -7.11 11.07 4.41
C VAL A 114 -7.30 9.64 4.90
N THR A 115 -6.38 8.74 4.59
CA THR A 115 -6.44 7.33 5.02
C THR A 115 -6.31 7.22 6.54
N SER A 116 -5.37 7.94 7.16
CA SER A 116 -5.18 7.96 8.61
C SER A 116 -6.41 8.52 9.33
N GLN A 117 -6.94 9.65 8.88
CA GLN A 117 -8.15 10.24 9.47
C GLN A 117 -9.36 9.32 9.41
N ARG A 118 -9.48 8.51 8.35
CA ARG A 118 -10.54 7.52 8.23
C ARG A 118 -10.35 6.36 9.18
N LEU A 119 -9.11 5.86 9.31
CA LEU A 119 -8.81 4.82 10.27
C LEU A 119 -9.15 5.31 11.69
N GLU A 120 -8.72 6.51 12.07
CA GLU A 120 -9.07 7.13 13.35
C GLU A 120 -10.60 7.18 13.56
N THR A 121 -11.36 7.64 12.55
CA THR A 121 -12.82 7.69 12.62
C THR A 121 -13.44 6.29 12.73
N LEU A 122 -12.86 5.31 12.07
CA LEU A 122 -13.35 3.93 12.09
C LEU A 122 -13.15 3.28 13.46
N VAL A 123 -11.99 3.52 14.09
CA VAL A 123 -11.62 2.92 15.37
C VAL A 123 -12.05 3.76 16.58
N ALA A 124 -12.55 4.98 16.37
CA ALA A 124 -13.00 5.88 17.43
C ALA A 124 -14.01 5.27 18.44
N PRO A 125 -14.87 4.30 18.06
CA PRO A 125 -15.75 3.63 19.02
C PRO A 125 -15.04 2.61 19.93
N LEU A 126 -13.77 2.26 19.65
CA LEU A 126 -13.00 1.28 20.41
C LEU A 126 -12.31 1.97 21.60
N THR A 127 -12.23 1.24 22.72
CA THR A 127 -11.33 1.61 23.84
C THR A 127 -9.88 1.35 23.47
N ASP A 128 -8.94 1.90 24.22
CA ASP A 128 -7.51 1.69 23.97
C ASP A 128 -7.14 0.19 24.09
N ASP A 129 -7.71 -0.55 25.03
CA ASP A 129 -7.50 -2.00 25.17
C ASP A 129 -8.02 -2.79 23.94
N GLU A 130 -9.19 -2.43 23.42
CA GLU A 130 -9.76 -3.05 22.22
C GLU A 130 -8.92 -2.72 20.97
N LEU A 131 -8.39 -1.49 20.90
CA LEU A 131 -7.53 -1.05 19.82
C LEU A 131 -6.17 -1.79 19.85
N GLU A 132 -5.60 -2.01 21.03
CA GLU A 132 -4.38 -2.82 21.20
C GLU A 132 -4.58 -4.26 20.74
N VAL A 133 -5.70 -4.87 21.12
CA VAL A 133 -6.06 -6.23 20.65
C VAL A 133 -6.22 -6.25 19.12
N LEU A 134 -6.89 -5.26 18.54
CA LEU A 134 -7.06 -5.15 17.09
C LEU A 134 -5.72 -5.00 16.37
N ALA A 135 -4.83 -4.15 16.88
CA ALA A 135 -3.49 -3.95 16.32
C ALA A 135 -2.66 -5.23 16.35
N SER A 136 -2.60 -5.90 17.52
CA SER A 136 -1.91 -7.19 17.66
C SER A 136 -2.41 -8.27 16.73
N LEU A 137 -3.73 -8.36 16.53
CA LEU A 137 -4.31 -9.32 15.59
C LEU A 137 -3.98 -8.98 14.14
N ALA A 138 -4.03 -7.71 13.77
CA ALA A 138 -3.68 -7.24 12.43
C ALA A 138 -2.21 -7.50 12.11
N GLU A 139 -1.29 -7.24 13.05
CA GLU A 139 0.14 -7.52 12.92
C GLU A 139 0.41 -9.01 12.70
N ARG A 140 -0.25 -9.88 13.47
CA ARG A 140 -0.13 -11.34 13.31
C ARG A 140 -0.62 -11.81 11.93
N ILE A 141 -1.76 -11.30 11.48
CA ILE A 141 -2.28 -11.63 10.13
C ILE A 141 -1.33 -11.15 9.06
N ALA A 142 -0.75 -9.95 9.20
CA ALA A 142 0.21 -9.41 8.24
C ALA A 142 1.50 -10.23 8.20
N ALA A 143 2.03 -10.66 9.35
CA ALA A 143 3.21 -11.51 9.43
C ALA A 143 3.00 -12.88 8.78
N ASP A 144 1.84 -13.51 9.01
CA ASP A 144 1.49 -14.79 8.39
C ASP A 144 1.26 -14.65 6.87
N ALA A 145 0.70 -13.52 6.43
CA ALA A 145 0.51 -13.27 4.99
C ALA A 145 1.84 -13.11 4.24
N ALA A 146 2.87 -12.55 4.87
CA ALA A 146 4.23 -12.45 4.31
C ALA A 146 4.91 -13.82 4.19
N ALA A 147 4.51 -14.80 5.00
CA ALA A 147 5.04 -16.17 4.97
C ALA A 147 4.40 -17.08 3.90
N ILE A 148 3.36 -16.63 3.19
CA ILE A 148 2.72 -17.40 2.12
C ILE A 148 3.50 -17.19 0.82
N PRO A 149 4.24 -18.20 0.29
CA PRO A 149 4.93 -18.07 -0.98
C PRO A 149 3.87 -17.98 -2.10
N GLY A 150 3.77 -16.83 -2.75
CA GLY A 150 2.90 -16.65 -3.92
C GLY A 150 1.81 -15.59 -3.80
N GLY A 151 1.79 -14.76 -2.77
CA GLY A 151 0.90 -13.60 -2.66
C GLY A 151 1.25 -12.45 -3.63
N ALA A 152 1.88 -12.77 -4.77
CA ALA A 152 2.20 -11.82 -5.81
C ALA A 152 1.05 -11.78 -6.83
N THR A 153 0.45 -10.60 -6.91
CA THR A 153 -0.24 -10.07 -8.10
C THR A 153 -1.47 -10.84 -8.60
N HIS A 154 -2.62 -10.43 -8.15
CA HIS A 154 -3.78 -10.50 -9.00
C HIS A 154 -3.55 -9.51 -10.16
N ASP A 155 -3.00 -10.04 -11.24
CA ASP A 155 -2.99 -9.41 -12.56
C ASP A 155 -4.45 -9.40 -13.03
N VAL A 156 -5.15 -8.30 -12.81
CA VAL A 156 -6.45 -8.07 -13.44
C VAL A 156 -6.13 -7.73 -14.89
N PRO A 157 -6.52 -8.58 -15.88
CA PRO A 157 -6.28 -8.27 -17.27
C PRO A 157 -7.06 -7.01 -17.62
N ALA A 158 -6.36 -6.02 -18.18
CA ALA A 158 -6.96 -4.85 -18.77
C ALA A 158 -8.01 -5.30 -19.81
N GLY A 159 -9.29 -5.02 -19.50
CA GLY A 159 -10.39 -5.29 -20.42
C GLY A 159 -10.13 -4.60 -21.76
N ARG A 160 -10.13 -5.41 -22.81
CA ARG A 160 -10.21 -4.94 -24.19
C ARG A 160 -11.58 -4.30 -24.40
N ALA A 161 -11.60 -3.09 -24.84
CA ALA A 161 -12.65 -2.52 -25.68
C ALA A 161 -11.98 -1.67 -26.75
#